data_dd7ee7b88af6925814ffa4e63c970ee1
#
_entry.id   dd7ee7b88af6925814ffa4e63c970ee1
#
_cell.length_a   1.000
_cell.length_b   1.000
_cell.length_c   1.000
_cell.angle_alpha   90.00
_cell.angle_beta   90.00
_cell.angle_gamma   90.00
#
_symmetry.space_group_name_H-M   'P 1'
#
loop_
_entity.id
_entity.type
_entity.pdbx_description
1 polymer ?
#
loop_
_entity_poly.entity_id
_entity_poly.type
_entity_poly.pdbx_seq_one_letter_code
_entity_poly.pdbx_strand_id
1 'polypeptide(L)'
;LKAQLLQSQVLHADESPITILGHKGDKKRGYIWAYASGVHEPIAAVVYQIKEGRSGQHARDFLQHAPPRPNVDKTDHGPPGIKRWSGHLVVDDYAGYKALFVPSPGVGIDLSIIEVGCWAHVRRKFFELHVAAKSALAEVALARIGALYEVGRDSRAEGLDLAQALLRRQQESKPRLLG
;
A
#
# COMPACT_ATOMS: atom_id res chain seq x y z
N LEU A 1 12.79 6.36 -12.47
CA LEU A 1 12.37 5.45 -11.40
C LEU A 1 10.87 5.56 -11.09
N LYS A 2 10.29 6.80 -10.91
CA LYS A 2 8.83 6.96 -10.68
C LYS A 2 8.00 6.33 -11.82
N ALA A 3 8.34 6.62 -13.08
CA ALA A 3 7.63 6.09 -14.24
C ALA A 3 7.68 4.54 -14.31
N GLN A 4 8.78 3.94 -13.91
CA GLN A 4 8.91 2.48 -13.82
C GLN A 4 8.07 1.92 -12.67
N LEU A 5 8.11 2.55 -11.48
CA LEU A 5 7.30 2.15 -10.35
C LEU A 5 5.80 2.19 -10.67
N LEU A 6 5.34 3.22 -11.39
CA LEU A 6 3.94 3.36 -11.79
C LEU A 6 3.49 2.35 -12.88
N GLN A 7 4.37 1.48 -13.37
CA GLN A 7 4.00 0.32 -14.19
C GLN A 7 3.54 -0.88 -13.35
N SER A 8 3.84 -0.91 -12.06
CA SER A 8 3.42 -1.97 -11.14
C SER A 8 1.90 -2.01 -10.99
N GLN A 9 1.36 -3.21 -10.80
CA GLN A 9 -0.07 -3.42 -10.51
C GLN A 9 -0.38 -3.29 -9.01
N VAL A 10 0.64 -3.52 -8.16
CA VAL A 10 0.53 -3.40 -6.71
C VAL A 10 1.57 -2.39 -6.23
N LEU A 11 1.10 -1.36 -5.54
CA LEU A 11 1.94 -0.39 -4.85
C LEU A 11 1.65 -0.39 -3.36
N HIS A 12 2.67 -0.13 -2.58
CA HIS A 12 2.56 0.22 -1.16
C HIS A 12 2.81 1.72 -1.03
N ALA A 13 2.04 2.40 -0.19
CA ALA A 13 2.29 3.79 0.17
C ALA A 13 2.23 3.94 1.69
N ASP A 14 3.16 4.71 2.21
CA ASP A 14 3.26 5.04 3.64
C ASP A 14 3.92 6.41 3.80
N GLU A 15 3.61 7.12 4.88
CA GLU A 15 4.26 8.36 5.21
C GLU A 15 4.70 8.40 6.67
N SER A 16 5.92 8.85 6.90
CA SER A 16 6.51 8.96 8.23
C SER A 16 6.92 10.40 8.54
N PRO A 17 6.66 10.90 9.77
CA PRO A 17 7.08 12.23 10.15
C PRO A 17 8.61 12.34 10.24
N ILE A 18 9.13 13.46 9.75
CA ILE A 18 10.55 13.81 9.85
C ILE A 18 10.70 15.24 10.35
N THR A 19 11.87 15.57 10.86
CA THR A 19 12.24 16.96 11.17
C THR A 19 13.04 17.53 10.01
N ILE A 20 12.55 18.59 9.41
CA ILE A 20 13.26 19.36 8.39
C ILE A 20 14.00 20.48 9.08
N LEU A 21 15.32 20.58 8.87
CA LEU A 21 16.15 21.66 9.38
C LEU A 21 16.17 22.81 8.36
N GLY A 22 15.74 24.00 8.78
CA GLY A 22 15.81 25.22 8.00
C GLY A 22 17.19 25.86 8.05
N HIS A 23 17.43 26.86 7.20
CA HIS A 23 18.72 27.51 6.99
C HIS A 23 19.27 28.22 8.24
N LYS A 24 18.38 28.62 9.18
CA LYS A 24 18.73 29.31 10.44
C LYS A 24 18.62 28.42 11.68
N GLY A 25 18.62 27.08 11.50
CA GLY A 25 18.41 26.14 12.60
C GLY A 25 16.95 25.96 13.00
N ASP A 26 16.02 26.57 12.29
CA ASP A 26 14.58 26.35 12.48
C ASP A 26 14.23 24.89 12.22
N LYS A 27 13.41 24.33 13.10
CA LYS A 27 12.92 22.95 12.95
C LYS A 27 11.47 22.99 12.47
N LYS A 28 11.21 22.39 11.32
CA LYS A 28 9.86 22.21 10.81
C LYS A 28 9.51 20.73 10.78
N ARG A 29 8.24 20.40 11.05
CA ARG A 29 7.72 19.05 10.85
C ARG A 29 7.48 18.86 9.36
N GLY A 30 8.09 17.85 8.80
CA GLY A 30 7.83 17.36 7.45
C GLY A 30 7.44 15.89 7.45
N TYR A 31 7.24 15.33 6.27
CA TYR A 31 6.93 13.94 6.07
C TYR A 31 7.73 13.37 4.90
N ILE A 32 8.25 12.17 5.10
CA ILE A 32 8.78 11.36 4.03
C ILE A 32 7.66 10.43 3.55
N TRP A 33 7.31 10.54 2.28
CA TRP A 33 6.34 9.68 1.61
C TRP A 33 7.10 8.61 0.85
N ALA A 34 6.82 7.35 1.13
CA ALA A 34 7.44 6.21 0.48
C ALA A 34 6.41 5.51 -0.42
N TYR A 35 6.80 5.22 -1.65
CA TYR A 35 6.01 4.43 -2.59
C TYR A 35 6.88 3.26 -3.05
N ALA A 36 6.42 2.04 -2.82
CA ALA A 36 7.16 0.82 -3.14
C ALA A 36 6.34 -0.10 -4.03
N SER A 37 7.00 -0.83 -4.91
CA SER A 37 6.38 -1.91 -5.66
C SER A 37 6.03 -3.09 -4.76
N GLY A 38 4.98 -3.83 -5.12
CA GLY A 38 4.65 -5.11 -4.47
C GLY A 38 5.77 -6.14 -4.64
N VAL A 39 5.83 -7.09 -3.70
CA VAL A 39 6.90 -8.11 -3.66
C VAL A 39 6.94 -9.03 -4.88
N HIS A 40 5.85 -9.11 -5.62
CA HIS A 40 5.72 -9.96 -6.82
C HIS A 40 5.77 -9.14 -8.12
N GLU A 41 6.06 -7.85 -8.03
CA GLU A 41 6.23 -7.02 -9.22
C GLU A 41 7.58 -7.31 -9.91
N PRO A 42 7.64 -7.19 -11.25
CA PRO A 42 8.88 -7.45 -11.99
C PRO A 42 10.05 -6.54 -11.60
N ILE A 43 9.72 -5.35 -11.10
CA ILE A 43 10.71 -4.34 -10.70
C ILE A 43 10.57 -4.07 -9.21
N ALA A 44 11.58 -4.42 -8.43
CA ALA A 44 11.68 -4.01 -7.04
C ALA A 44 12.19 -2.55 -6.98
N ALA A 45 11.31 -1.62 -6.64
CA ALA A 45 11.62 -0.19 -6.59
C ALA A 45 10.94 0.51 -5.43
N VAL A 46 11.61 1.52 -4.89
CA VAL A 46 11.05 2.46 -3.90
C VAL A 46 11.36 3.89 -4.34
N VAL A 47 10.37 4.76 -4.24
CA VAL A 47 10.52 6.20 -4.46
C VAL A 47 10.15 6.94 -3.18
N TYR A 48 11.02 7.83 -2.74
CA TYR A 48 10.79 8.70 -1.60
C TYR A 48 10.53 10.13 -2.04
N GLN A 49 9.60 10.81 -1.37
CA GLN A 49 9.37 12.24 -1.51
C GLN A 49 9.30 12.89 -0.14
N ILE A 50 10.02 14.00 0.04
CA ILE A 50 9.90 14.82 1.24
C ILE A 50 8.88 15.92 0.99
N LYS A 51 7.93 16.10 1.91
CA LYS A 51 6.86 17.09 1.86
C LYS A 51 6.75 17.81 3.20
N GLU A 52 6.37 19.08 3.17
CA GLU A 52 6.19 19.88 4.40
C GLU A 52 4.90 19.52 5.15
N GLY A 53 3.98 18.77 4.55
CA GLY A 53 2.71 18.42 5.15
C GLY A 53 2.32 16.96 4.92
N ARG A 54 1.29 16.54 5.69
CA ARG A 54 0.68 15.20 5.59
C ARG A 54 -0.63 15.25 4.79
N SER A 55 -0.64 15.96 3.64
CA SER A 55 -1.84 16.05 2.82
C SER A 55 -1.98 14.86 1.88
N GLY A 56 -3.16 14.25 1.81
CA GLY A 56 -3.47 13.21 0.83
C GLY A 56 -3.33 13.67 -0.64
N GLN A 57 -3.24 14.99 -0.87
CA GLN A 57 -2.93 15.54 -2.20
C GLN A 57 -1.57 15.04 -2.71
N HIS A 58 -0.59 14.83 -1.83
CA HIS A 58 0.74 14.33 -2.23
C HIS A 58 0.66 12.94 -2.87
N ALA A 59 -0.18 12.05 -2.32
CA ALA A 59 -0.42 10.74 -2.92
C ALA A 59 -1.17 10.85 -4.26
N ARG A 60 -2.18 11.73 -4.36
CA ARG A 60 -2.88 11.99 -5.63
C ARG A 60 -1.91 12.49 -6.71
N ASP A 61 -1.08 13.46 -6.39
CA ASP A 61 -0.10 14.04 -7.34
C ASP A 61 0.97 13.01 -7.74
N PHE A 62 1.33 12.10 -6.83
CA PHE A 62 2.26 11.04 -7.14
C PHE A 62 1.67 10.04 -8.14
N LEU A 63 0.41 9.64 -7.95
CA LEU A 63 -0.27 8.63 -8.76
C LEU A 63 -0.81 9.19 -10.10
N GLN A 64 -0.75 10.51 -10.31
CA GLN A 64 -1.05 11.14 -11.59
C GLN A 64 0.10 10.95 -12.59
N HIS A 65 -0.21 11.07 -13.90
CA HIS A 65 0.76 10.96 -14.99
C HIS A 65 1.47 9.61 -15.05
N ALA A 66 0.74 8.53 -14.78
CA ALA A 66 1.26 7.19 -14.97
C ALA A 66 1.52 6.92 -16.46
N PRO A 67 2.64 6.25 -16.82
CA PRO A 67 2.87 5.84 -18.20
C PRO A 67 1.83 4.77 -18.59
N PRO A 68 1.47 4.66 -19.89
CA PRO A 68 0.58 3.62 -20.37
C PRO A 68 1.19 2.23 -20.09
N ARG A 69 0.38 1.33 -19.55
CA ARG A 69 0.79 -0.07 -19.34
C ARG A 69 0.40 -0.92 -20.54
N PRO A 70 1.31 -1.73 -21.09
CA PRO A 70 1.07 -2.46 -22.33
C PRO A 70 -0.07 -3.48 -22.26
N ASN A 71 -0.45 -3.95 -21.06
CA ASN A 71 -1.42 -5.03 -20.87
C ASN A 71 -2.63 -4.66 -19.98
N VAL A 72 -2.85 -3.39 -19.68
CA VAL A 72 -4.03 -2.95 -18.93
C VAL A 72 -5.07 -2.43 -19.90
N ASP A 73 -6.27 -2.91 -19.71
CA ASP A 73 -7.44 -2.73 -20.57
C ASP A 73 -7.65 -1.29 -21.06
N LYS A 74 -8.09 -1.15 -22.30
CA LYS A 74 -8.25 0.12 -23.02
C LYS A 74 -9.44 0.98 -22.51
N THR A 75 -10.05 0.61 -21.41
CA THR A 75 -11.15 1.34 -20.78
C THR A 75 -10.65 2.46 -19.85
N ASP A 76 -9.78 3.33 -20.40
CA ASP A 76 -9.35 4.55 -19.70
C ASP A 76 -10.44 5.61 -19.83
N HIS A 77 -11.25 5.79 -18.80
CA HIS A 77 -12.34 6.75 -18.71
C HIS A 77 -11.93 8.08 -18.07
N GLY A 78 -10.61 8.35 -17.99
CA GLY A 78 -10.09 9.63 -17.50
C GLY A 78 -10.23 10.76 -18.53
N PRO A 79 -10.17 12.03 -18.09
CA PRO A 79 -10.13 13.16 -19.02
C PRO A 79 -8.94 13.04 -19.97
N PRO A 80 -9.07 13.48 -21.23
CA PRO A 80 -8.01 13.36 -22.23
C PRO A 80 -6.69 13.97 -21.72
N GLY A 81 -5.63 13.19 -21.66
CA GLY A 81 -4.27 13.67 -21.40
C GLY A 81 -3.71 13.44 -19.99
N ILE A 82 -4.50 13.07 -18.98
CA ILE A 82 -4.00 12.76 -17.63
C ILE A 82 -4.31 11.30 -17.30
N LYS A 83 -3.32 10.43 -17.45
CA LYS A 83 -3.45 9.03 -17.04
C LYS A 83 -3.16 8.91 -15.55
N ARG A 84 -4.15 8.47 -14.79
CA ARG A 84 -3.96 8.06 -13.40
C ARG A 84 -3.41 6.65 -13.35
N TRP A 85 -2.62 6.38 -12.33
CA TRP A 85 -2.26 5.01 -12.00
C TRP A 85 -3.51 4.23 -11.57
N SER A 86 -3.60 2.98 -11.98
CA SER A 86 -4.66 2.06 -11.58
C SER A 86 -4.03 0.79 -11.00
N GLY A 87 -4.70 0.13 -10.05
CA GLY A 87 -4.19 -1.10 -9.43
C GLY A 87 -4.52 -1.19 -7.95
N HIS A 88 -3.81 -2.04 -7.23
CA HIS A 88 -4.00 -2.28 -5.81
C HIS A 88 -3.03 -1.42 -4.99
N LEU A 89 -3.55 -0.50 -4.20
CA LEU A 89 -2.74 0.35 -3.32
C LEU A 89 -2.85 -0.14 -1.88
N VAL A 90 -1.73 -0.66 -1.36
CA VAL A 90 -1.61 -1.12 0.02
C VAL A 90 -1.25 0.09 0.90
N VAL A 91 -2.15 0.46 1.80
CA VAL A 91 -2.02 1.61 2.70
C VAL A 91 -2.42 1.25 4.13
N ASP A 92 -2.08 2.12 5.08
CA ASP A 92 -2.70 2.13 6.39
C ASP A 92 -4.10 2.77 6.33
N ASP A 93 -4.76 2.93 7.48
CA ASP A 93 -6.09 3.56 7.57
C ASP A 93 -6.03 5.10 7.65
N TYR A 94 -4.98 5.73 7.16
CA TYR A 94 -4.87 7.17 7.16
C TYR A 94 -5.91 7.82 6.23
N ALA A 95 -6.69 8.76 6.77
CA ALA A 95 -7.78 9.42 6.06
C ALA A 95 -7.34 10.15 4.76
N GLY A 96 -6.06 10.54 4.67
CA GLY A 96 -5.49 11.20 3.48
C GLY A 96 -5.53 10.33 2.21
N TYR A 97 -5.56 9.01 2.35
CA TYR A 97 -5.68 8.10 1.20
C TYR A 97 -7.13 7.87 0.77
N LYS A 98 -8.12 8.09 1.63
CA LYS A 98 -9.54 7.75 1.35
C LYS A 98 -10.10 8.40 0.08
N ALA A 99 -9.68 9.62 -0.21
CA ALA A 99 -10.09 10.33 -1.42
C ALA A 99 -9.57 9.69 -2.74
N LEU A 100 -8.62 8.76 -2.68
CA LEU A 100 -8.14 8.01 -3.84
C LEU A 100 -9.14 6.91 -4.28
N PHE A 101 -9.93 6.42 -3.34
CA PHE A 101 -10.82 5.26 -3.50
C PHE A 101 -12.28 5.65 -3.70
N VAL A 102 -12.59 6.95 -3.71
CA VAL A 102 -13.95 7.46 -3.92
C VAL A 102 -14.08 7.92 -5.36
N PRO A 103 -15.17 7.54 -6.08
CA PRO A 103 -15.45 8.05 -7.41
C PRO A 103 -15.51 9.57 -7.43
N SER A 104 -14.87 10.22 -8.39
CA SER A 104 -14.98 11.66 -8.56
C SER A 104 -16.39 12.02 -9.09
N PRO A 105 -17.08 13.01 -8.51
CA PRO A 105 -18.36 13.49 -9.03
C PRO A 105 -18.24 13.89 -10.51
N GLY A 106 -19.14 13.39 -11.37
CA GLY A 106 -19.17 13.72 -12.80
C GLY A 106 -18.21 12.92 -13.69
N VAL A 107 -17.32 12.13 -13.13
CA VAL A 107 -16.57 11.07 -13.83
C VAL A 107 -17.22 9.76 -13.43
N GLY A 108 -17.58 8.90 -14.38
CA GLY A 108 -18.15 7.58 -14.07
C GLY A 108 -17.30 6.85 -13.03
N ILE A 109 -17.83 5.75 -12.47
CA ILE A 109 -17.15 5.01 -11.39
C ILE A 109 -15.73 4.66 -11.83
N ASP A 110 -14.77 5.51 -11.48
CA ASP A 110 -13.35 5.24 -11.68
C ASP A 110 -12.85 4.43 -10.47
N LEU A 111 -13.08 3.12 -10.47
CA LEU A 111 -12.54 2.17 -9.53
C LEU A 111 -11.10 1.75 -9.91
N SER A 112 -10.36 2.62 -10.54
CA SER A 112 -9.03 2.30 -11.04
C SER A 112 -8.03 1.98 -9.91
N ILE A 113 -8.26 2.52 -8.70
CA ILE A 113 -7.42 2.25 -7.52
C ILE A 113 -8.23 1.47 -6.48
N ILE A 114 -7.77 0.25 -6.19
CA ILE A 114 -8.37 -0.63 -5.19
C ILE A 114 -7.59 -0.50 -3.88
N GLU A 115 -8.29 -0.13 -2.81
CA GLU A 115 -7.70 -0.07 -1.47
C GLU A 115 -7.40 -1.46 -0.94
N VAL A 116 -6.19 -1.64 -0.41
CA VAL A 116 -5.77 -2.85 0.30
C VAL A 116 -5.20 -2.45 1.66
N GLY A 117 -5.77 -3.00 2.74
CA GLY A 117 -5.30 -2.74 4.10
C GLY A 117 -3.93 -3.36 4.37
N CYS A 118 -3.04 -2.60 5.01
CA CYS A 118 -1.70 -3.06 5.36
C CYS A 118 -1.70 -3.88 6.65
N TRP A 119 -1.50 -5.20 6.55
CA TRP A 119 -1.41 -6.11 7.69
C TRP A 119 -0.29 -5.77 8.67
N ALA A 120 0.80 -5.16 8.24
CA ALA A 120 1.89 -4.76 9.13
C ALA A 120 1.43 -3.67 10.10
N HIS A 121 0.60 -2.71 9.64
CA HIS A 121 0.01 -1.68 10.50
C HIS A 121 -1.03 -2.26 11.47
N VAL A 122 -1.88 -3.16 11.00
CA VAL A 122 -2.84 -3.88 11.87
C VAL A 122 -2.08 -4.64 12.96
N ARG A 123 -1.04 -5.41 12.58
CA ARG A 123 -0.23 -6.16 13.53
C ARG A 123 0.45 -5.25 14.56
N ARG A 124 0.96 -4.08 14.15
CA ARG A 124 1.59 -3.11 15.05
C ARG A 124 0.61 -2.65 16.12
N LYS A 125 -0.63 -2.30 15.75
CA LYS A 125 -1.67 -1.88 16.72
C LYS A 125 -1.97 -2.96 17.77
N PHE A 126 -2.08 -4.21 17.36
CA PHE A 126 -2.26 -5.32 18.32
C PHE A 126 -1.02 -5.53 19.18
N PHE A 127 0.18 -5.37 18.63
CA PHE A 127 1.42 -5.48 19.39
C PHE A 127 1.52 -4.38 20.46
N GLU A 128 1.24 -3.14 20.12
CA GLU A 128 1.21 -2.01 21.04
C GLU A 128 0.19 -2.25 22.17
N LEU A 129 -1.02 -2.72 21.83
CA LEU A 129 -2.05 -3.07 22.81
C LEU A 129 -1.60 -4.23 23.73
N HIS A 130 -0.95 -5.25 23.19
CA HIS A 130 -0.43 -6.36 24.00
C HIS A 130 0.66 -5.89 24.96
N VAL A 131 1.59 -5.04 24.49
CA VAL A 131 2.67 -4.49 25.33
C VAL A 131 2.10 -3.61 26.46
N ALA A 132 1.14 -2.74 26.14
CA ALA A 132 0.59 -1.78 27.09
C ALA A 132 -0.36 -2.42 28.12
N ALA A 133 -1.22 -3.37 27.71
CA ALA A 133 -2.31 -3.89 28.53
C ALA A 133 -2.25 -5.41 28.76
N LYS A 134 -1.26 -6.12 28.23
CA LYS A 134 -1.19 -7.60 28.29
C LYS A 134 -2.50 -8.27 27.83
N SER A 135 -3.16 -7.68 26.83
CA SER A 135 -4.45 -8.13 26.34
C SER A 135 -4.37 -9.53 25.73
N ALA A 136 -5.13 -10.48 26.27
CA ALA A 136 -5.26 -11.83 25.71
C ALA A 136 -5.84 -11.82 24.29
N LEU A 137 -6.78 -10.88 24.01
CA LEU A 137 -7.32 -10.73 22.66
C LEU A 137 -6.23 -10.29 21.67
N ALA A 138 -5.36 -9.37 22.08
CA ALA A 138 -4.25 -8.93 21.23
C ALA A 138 -3.24 -10.06 20.98
N GLU A 139 -2.98 -10.91 21.97
CA GLU A 139 -2.13 -12.08 21.82
C GLU A 139 -2.70 -13.07 20.79
N VAL A 140 -3.99 -13.40 20.88
CA VAL A 140 -4.68 -14.25 19.89
C VAL A 140 -4.62 -13.64 18.49
N ALA A 141 -4.87 -12.32 18.36
CA ALA A 141 -4.80 -11.64 17.08
C ALA A 141 -3.39 -11.69 16.47
N LEU A 142 -2.36 -11.48 17.29
CA LEU A 142 -0.95 -11.56 16.86
C LEU A 142 -0.58 -12.97 16.39
N ALA A 143 -1.04 -14.01 17.10
CA ALA A 143 -0.82 -15.39 16.70
C ALA A 143 -1.49 -15.71 15.36
N ARG A 144 -2.75 -15.29 15.16
CA ARG A 144 -3.47 -15.48 13.90
C ARG A 144 -2.81 -14.75 12.73
N ILE A 145 -2.39 -13.48 12.93
CA ILE A 145 -1.65 -12.73 11.92
C ILE A 145 -0.30 -13.39 11.62
N GLY A 146 0.37 -13.90 12.65
CA GLY A 146 1.60 -14.67 12.51
C GLY A 146 1.44 -15.87 11.58
N ALA A 147 0.39 -16.66 11.79
CA ALA A 147 0.06 -17.81 10.96
C ALA A 147 -0.22 -17.46 9.48
N LEU A 148 -0.75 -16.27 9.19
CA LEU A 148 -0.88 -15.78 7.80
C LEU A 148 0.48 -15.46 7.17
N TYR A 149 1.39 -14.86 7.95
CA TYR A 149 2.74 -14.58 7.48
C TYR A 149 3.57 -15.84 7.26
N GLU A 150 3.35 -16.90 8.05
CA GLU A 150 3.99 -18.20 7.89
C GLU A 150 3.71 -18.79 6.51
N VAL A 151 2.45 -18.83 6.09
CA VAL A 151 2.07 -19.31 4.75
C VAL A 151 2.88 -18.61 3.64
N GLY A 152 3.02 -17.28 3.75
CA GLY A 152 3.80 -16.53 2.76
C GLY A 152 5.31 -16.76 2.86
N ARG A 153 5.84 -17.01 4.06
CA ARG A 153 7.24 -17.31 4.30
C ARG A 153 7.61 -18.68 3.74
N ASP A 154 6.78 -19.69 4.04
CA ASP A 154 6.97 -21.06 3.61
C ASP A 154 6.86 -21.17 2.08
N SER A 155 5.89 -20.46 1.47
CA SER A 155 5.78 -20.40 0.01
C SER A 155 7.05 -19.88 -0.67
N ARG A 156 7.70 -18.87 -0.06
CA ARG A 156 8.99 -18.36 -0.57
C ARG A 156 10.14 -19.31 -0.33
N ALA A 157 10.18 -19.94 0.83
CA ALA A 157 11.24 -20.92 1.19
C ALA A 157 11.21 -22.14 0.28
N GLU A 158 10.02 -22.56 -0.13
CA GLU A 158 9.80 -23.68 -1.07
C GLU A 158 9.96 -23.26 -2.55
N GLY A 159 10.19 -21.97 -2.84
CA GLY A 159 10.37 -21.47 -4.20
C GLY A 159 9.11 -21.52 -5.06
N LEU A 160 7.91 -21.47 -4.45
CA LEU A 160 6.66 -21.53 -5.19
C LEU A 160 6.52 -20.33 -6.15
N ASP A 161 6.02 -20.60 -7.35
CA ASP A 161 5.65 -19.54 -8.29
C ASP A 161 4.37 -18.79 -7.82
N LEU A 162 3.99 -17.74 -8.56
CA LEU A 162 2.83 -16.90 -8.20
C LEU A 162 1.51 -17.68 -8.15
N ALA A 163 1.29 -18.60 -9.06
CA ALA A 163 0.05 -19.37 -9.13
C ALA A 163 -0.02 -20.37 -7.97
N GLN A 164 1.06 -21.06 -7.69
CA GLN A 164 1.21 -21.98 -6.56
C GLN A 164 1.05 -21.25 -5.22
N ALA A 165 1.72 -20.10 -5.05
CA ALA A 165 1.61 -19.29 -3.85
C ALA A 165 0.18 -18.74 -3.64
N LEU A 166 -0.51 -18.36 -4.71
CA LEU A 166 -1.91 -17.93 -4.65
C LEU A 166 -2.82 -19.10 -4.24
N LEU A 167 -2.67 -20.26 -4.84
CA LEU A 167 -3.44 -21.46 -4.50
C LEU A 167 -3.26 -21.82 -3.02
N ARG A 168 -2.03 -21.85 -2.55
CA ARG A 168 -1.71 -22.10 -1.13
C ARG A 168 -2.38 -21.08 -0.21
N ARG A 169 -2.36 -19.79 -0.54
CA ARG A 169 -3.05 -18.76 0.24
C ARG A 169 -4.57 -18.95 0.25
N GLN A 170 -5.16 -19.39 -0.87
CA GLN A 170 -6.59 -19.70 -0.91
C GLN A 170 -6.94 -20.90 -0.03
N GLN A 171 -6.08 -21.89 0.05
CA GLN A 171 -6.30 -23.11 0.83
C GLN A 171 -5.98 -22.92 2.32
N GLU A 172 -4.95 -22.18 2.67
CA GLU A 172 -4.46 -22.07 4.04
C GLU A 172 -4.74 -20.72 4.71
N SER A 173 -4.57 -19.59 4.00
CA SER A 173 -4.77 -18.26 4.60
C SER A 173 -6.22 -17.85 4.63
N LYS A 174 -6.95 -18.10 3.53
CA LYS A 174 -8.37 -17.69 3.43
C LYS A 174 -9.26 -18.32 4.51
N PRO A 175 -9.19 -19.62 4.83
CA PRO A 175 -9.98 -20.19 5.93
C PRO A 175 -9.63 -19.57 7.30
N ARG A 176 -8.35 -19.26 7.54
CA ARG A 176 -7.90 -18.63 8.79
C ARG A 176 -8.40 -17.19 8.97
N LEU A 177 -8.77 -16.52 7.88
CA LEU A 177 -9.36 -15.18 7.91
C LEU A 177 -10.89 -15.21 8.12
N LEU A 178 -11.55 -16.29 7.71
CA LEU A 178 -13.02 -16.39 7.73
C LEU A 178 -13.55 -17.11 8.98
N GLY A 179 -12.71 -17.85 9.69
CA GLY A 179 -13.01 -18.57 10.95
C GLY A 179 -12.51 -17.84 12.15
#